data_7fc5d548feec7c5815179e5cdd5480a7
#
_entry.id   7fc5d548feec7c5815179e5cdd5480a7
#
_cell.length_a   1.000
_cell.length_b   1.000
_cell.length_c   1.000
_cell.angle_alpha   90.00
_cell.angle_beta   90.00
_cell.angle_gamma   90.00
#
_symmetry.space_group_name_H-M   'P 1'
#
loop_
_entity.id
_entity.type
_entity.pdbx_description
1 polymer ?
#
loop_
_entity_poly.entity_id
_entity_poly.type
_entity_poly.pdbx_seq_one_letter_code
_entity_poly.pdbx_strand_id
1 'polypeptide(L)'
;MRINRSNAAEPARPEPHRPEPQPSAAPRTPPKTPEPPLPEPEYEEEDEEEAPRRGHGCLISLVIFVILMALVAFGGLQVFKGYQELSGGGKTGAEQEFVVEQGSSISAIAVDLKEQGVIEYDWLFKLYAKYSGKASNVQYGTFQLSPGMSYNEIISTLSVQNVFRKTVMVTFPEGTTSVGIAQIMEQNGLCDMQEFLDCANGVDGSDFSQYAFWNQIPDNGRIMKSEGYLFPDTYEFFEDDTVYNYVNTFYKEFDAKTAGLLDTIAAKGTTLDDVVILASFIQEEAGKPEEDGKVSACFHNRLESTDPLWSSHILQSNASSYFMHDYENNYLWNSPTAEYMGWVAAGGIPEDILNLYDTYRVSGLPAGPISNPGYAAIEASLNPDEEYLREGYYFFVTGHPNSDVAGQYFYAKTANEHQANVNRAGW
;
A
#
# COMPACT_ATOMS: atom_id res chain seq x y z
N MET A 1 -20.18 54.21 14.11
CA MET A 1 -21.48 54.11 14.74
C MET A 1 -21.67 52.67 15.28
N ARG A 2 -21.78 52.56 16.57
CA ARG A 2 -22.14 51.40 17.44
C ARG A 2 -21.77 49.97 17.07
N ILE A 3 -20.84 49.48 17.85
CA ILE A 3 -20.49 48.14 18.30
C ILE A 3 -21.74 47.43 18.86
N ASN A 4 -21.95 46.17 18.50
CA ASN A 4 -22.69 45.28 19.38
C ASN A 4 -21.93 43.95 19.58
N ARG A 5 -21.51 43.74 20.85
CA ARG A 5 -20.98 42.51 21.41
C ARG A 5 -22.19 41.65 21.83
N SER A 6 -22.16 40.38 21.59
CA SER A 6 -22.80 39.39 22.50
C SER A 6 -22.17 38.03 22.39
N ASN A 7 -21.60 37.64 23.50
CA ASN A 7 -21.69 36.40 24.25
C ASN A 7 -21.07 35.14 23.68
N ALA A 8 -19.84 34.90 24.18
CA ALA A 8 -19.27 33.61 24.32
C ALA A 8 -19.95 32.82 25.44
N ALA A 9 -20.40 31.61 25.19
CA ALA A 9 -20.87 30.67 26.19
C ALA A 9 -19.69 29.78 26.64
N GLU A 10 -19.50 29.75 27.93
CA GLU A 10 -18.52 28.98 28.71
C GLU A 10 -18.90 27.48 28.69
N PRO A 11 -17.98 26.53 28.58
CA PRO A 11 -18.30 25.10 28.66
C PRO A 11 -18.49 24.68 30.15
N ALA A 12 -19.56 23.94 30.39
CA ALA A 12 -19.96 23.41 31.68
C ALA A 12 -18.95 22.40 32.25
N ARG A 13 -18.67 22.49 33.55
CA ARG A 13 -17.93 21.51 34.35
C ARG A 13 -18.71 20.21 34.49
N PRO A 14 -18.05 19.04 34.53
CA PRO A 14 -18.71 17.78 34.89
C PRO A 14 -18.96 17.70 36.40
N GLU A 15 -20.15 17.25 36.77
CA GLU A 15 -20.56 16.94 38.13
C GLU A 15 -19.87 15.69 38.68
N PRO A 16 -19.67 15.58 40.00
CA PRO A 16 -19.02 14.44 40.64
C PRO A 16 -19.95 13.24 40.76
N HIS A 17 -19.44 12.08 40.40
CA HIS A 17 -20.10 10.79 40.56
C HIS A 17 -20.41 10.48 42.03
N ARG A 18 -21.68 10.19 42.30
CA ARG A 18 -22.22 9.64 43.52
C ARG A 18 -21.95 8.14 43.57
N PRO A 19 -21.45 7.56 44.68
CA PRO A 19 -21.22 6.13 44.75
C PRO A 19 -22.53 5.36 44.95
N GLU A 20 -22.67 4.25 44.24
CA GLU A 20 -23.76 3.28 44.40
C GLU A 20 -23.68 2.56 45.75
N PRO A 21 -24.83 2.18 46.34
CA PRO A 21 -24.87 1.48 47.61
C PRO A 21 -24.56 -0.02 47.47
N GLN A 22 -23.72 -0.54 48.34
CA GLN A 22 -23.41 -1.95 48.49
C GLN A 22 -24.64 -2.74 48.95
N PRO A 23 -24.84 -3.99 48.49
CA PRO A 23 -25.92 -4.84 48.96
C PRO A 23 -25.61 -5.40 50.40
N SER A 24 -26.62 -5.29 51.21
CA SER A 24 -26.71 -5.76 52.61
C SER A 24 -26.52 -7.27 52.75
N ALA A 25 -25.76 -7.65 53.77
CA ALA A 25 -25.49 -9.03 54.13
C ALA A 25 -26.76 -9.76 54.62
N ALA A 26 -26.94 -10.99 54.15
CA ALA A 26 -27.98 -11.90 54.61
C ALA A 26 -27.68 -12.46 56.01
N PRO A 27 -28.71 -12.75 56.85
CA PRO A 27 -28.53 -13.18 58.23
C PRO A 27 -28.05 -14.61 58.37
N ARG A 28 -27.15 -14.83 59.35
CA ARG A 28 -26.58 -16.14 59.69
C ARG A 28 -27.60 -16.91 60.56
N THR A 29 -27.88 -18.16 60.21
CA THR A 29 -28.59 -19.15 61.00
C THR A 29 -27.70 -19.70 62.13
N PRO A 30 -28.27 -19.96 63.32
CA PRO A 30 -27.51 -20.48 64.44
C PRO A 30 -27.24 -22.00 64.36
N PRO A 31 -26.22 -22.52 65.07
CA PRO A 31 -25.79 -23.91 64.95
C PRO A 31 -26.76 -24.87 65.70
N LYS A 32 -26.98 -26.03 65.04
CA LYS A 32 -27.77 -27.14 65.63
C LYS A 32 -26.95 -27.91 66.70
N THR A 33 -27.59 -28.17 67.81
CA THR A 33 -27.14 -29.02 68.88
C THR A 33 -27.09 -30.51 68.46
N PRO A 34 -26.11 -31.28 68.92
CA PRO A 34 -26.04 -32.72 68.62
C PRO A 34 -27.04 -33.59 69.36
N GLU A 35 -27.66 -34.47 68.65
CA GLU A 35 -28.55 -35.53 69.22
C GLU A 35 -27.71 -36.67 69.79
N PRO A 36 -28.23 -37.36 70.86
CA PRO A 36 -27.53 -38.46 71.53
C PRO A 36 -27.59 -39.78 70.71
N PRO A 37 -26.67 -40.73 70.96
CA PRO A 37 -26.56 -41.95 70.17
C PRO A 37 -27.65 -42.96 70.52
N LEU A 38 -28.13 -43.67 69.51
CA LEU A 38 -29.07 -44.79 69.57
C LEU A 38 -28.32 -46.08 70.00
N PRO A 39 -28.97 -47.01 70.73
CA PRO A 39 -28.34 -48.22 71.21
C PRO A 39 -28.14 -49.28 70.11
N GLU A 40 -27.05 -50.03 70.27
CA GLU A 40 -26.68 -51.14 69.37
C GLU A 40 -27.67 -52.30 69.49
N PRO A 41 -27.94 -53.00 68.38
CA PRO A 41 -28.71 -54.25 68.47
C PRO A 41 -27.81 -55.46 68.73
N GLU A 42 -28.27 -56.29 69.68
CA GLU A 42 -27.72 -57.62 69.94
C GLU A 42 -27.84 -58.55 68.74
N TYR A 43 -26.74 -59.23 68.39
CA TYR A 43 -26.70 -60.26 67.33
C TYR A 43 -26.86 -61.63 68.00
N GLU A 44 -27.90 -62.36 67.61
CA GLU A 44 -27.98 -63.82 67.86
C GLU A 44 -27.18 -64.53 66.71
N GLU A 45 -26.25 -65.36 67.10
CA GLU A 45 -25.50 -66.30 66.26
C GLU A 45 -26.42 -67.46 65.82
N GLU A 46 -26.80 -67.52 64.57
CA GLU A 46 -27.30 -68.77 63.94
C GLU A 46 -26.22 -69.35 63.02
N ASP A 47 -25.71 -70.51 63.35
CA ASP A 47 -24.83 -71.35 62.53
C ASP A 47 -25.57 -71.92 61.30
N GLU A 48 -25.31 -71.39 60.13
CA GLU A 48 -25.68 -72.09 58.88
C GLU A 48 -24.42 -72.56 58.12
N GLU A 49 -24.35 -73.85 57.91
CA GLU A 49 -23.37 -74.56 57.08
C GLU A 49 -23.48 -74.10 55.60
N GLU A 50 -22.50 -73.37 55.07
CA GLU A 50 -22.37 -73.06 53.64
C GLU A 50 -21.63 -74.15 52.87
N ALA A 51 -22.33 -74.73 51.89
CA ALA A 51 -21.75 -75.58 50.83
C ALA A 51 -20.90 -74.74 49.85
N PRO A 52 -19.81 -75.25 49.28
CA PRO A 52 -18.89 -74.46 48.43
C PRO A 52 -19.49 -74.18 47.05
N ARG A 53 -19.88 -72.93 46.82
CA ARG A 53 -20.23 -72.42 45.48
C ARG A 53 -18.97 -72.29 44.62
N ARG A 54 -18.89 -73.14 43.59
CA ARG A 54 -17.86 -73.10 42.53
C ARG A 54 -17.82 -71.73 41.88
N GLY A 55 -16.68 -71.07 41.96
CA GLY A 55 -16.41 -69.67 41.52
C GLY A 55 -16.50 -69.40 40.03
N HIS A 56 -17.54 -68.71 39.62
CA HIS A 56 -17.55 -67.94 38.36
C HIS A 56 -17.19 -66.45 38.62
N GLY A 57 -17.14 -66.05 39.89
CA GLY A 57 -16.83 -64.66 40.28
C GLY A 57 -15.39 -64.19 39.90
N CYS A 58 -14.45 -65.10 39.98
CA CYS A 58 -13.04 -64.80 39.70
C CYS A 58 -12.80 -64.53 38.19
N LEU A 59 -13.47 -65.28 37.31
CA LEU A 59 -13.42 -65.09 35.86
C LEU A 59 -14.08 -63.78 35.42
N ILE A 60 -15.23 -63.44 36.01
CA ILE A 60 -15.96 -62.19 35.71
C ILE A 60 -15.13 -61.00 36.21
N SER A 61 -14.54 -61.10 37.39
CA SER A 61 -13.68 -60.03 37.95
C SER A 61 -12.40 -59.85 37.12
N LEU A 62 -11.80 -60.93 36.57
CA LEU A 62 -10.66 -60.86 35.70
C LEU A 62 -11.03 -60.20 34.35
N VAL A 63 -12.19 -60.54 33.77
CA VAL A 63 -12.67 -59.96 32.54
C VAL A 63 -12.96 -58.45 32.71
N ILE A 64 -13.60 -58.03 33.78
CA ILE A 64 -13.85 -56.63 34.09
C ILE A 64 -12.50 -55.89 34.28
N PHE A 65 -11.54 -56.49 34.96
CA PHE A 65 -10.21 -55.91 35.14
C PHE A 65 -9.47 -55.70 33.79
N VAL A 66 -9.54 -56.70 32.93
CA VAL A 66 -8.92 -56.65 31.60
C VAL A 66 -9.63 -55.58 30.74
N ILE A 67 -10.97 -55.45 30.80
CA ILE A 67 -11.68 -54.39 30.10
C ILE A 67 -11.31 -53.03 30.65
N LEU A 68 -11.22 -52.85 31.95
CA LEU A 68 -10.79 -51.58 32.57
C LEU A 68 -9.36 -51.24 32.18
N MET A 69 -8.45 -52.19 32.21
CA MET A 69 -7.07 -51.99 31.78
C MET A 69 -6.99 -51.63 30.30
N ALA A 70 -7.82 -52.28 29.43
CA ALA A 70 -7.92 -51.97 28.01
C ALA A 70 -8.48 -50.54 27.78
N LEU A 71 -9.47 -50.12 28.55
CA LEU A 71 -10.02 -48.77 28.52
C LEU A 71 -9.01 -47.72 28.99
N VAL A 72 -8.27 -48.00 30.04
CA VAL A 72 -7.17 -47.12 30.54
C VAL A 72 -6.02 -47.04 29.50
N ALA A 73 -5.64 -48.18 28.91
CA ALA A 73 -4.64 -48.21 27.86
C ALA A 73 -5.09 -47.47 26.60
N PHE A 74 -6.36 -47.66 26.17
CA PHE A 74 -6.94 -46.94 25.04
C PHE A 74 -7.03 -45.44 25.34
N GLY A 75 -7.53 -45.05 26.52
CA GLY A 75 -7.59 -43.64 26.95
C GLY A 75 -6.19 -43.01 27.00
N GLY A 76 -5.21 -43.74 27.57
CA GLY A 76 -3.81 -43.30 27.59
C GLY A 76 -3.20 -43.10 26.20
N LEU A 77 -3.51 -43.98 25.25
CA LEU A 77 -3.09 -43.83 23.84
C LEU A 77 -3.71 -42.58 23.18
N GLN A 78 -4.98 -42.30 23.44
CA GLN A 78 -5.65 -41.13 22.90
C GLN A 78 -5.06 -39.82 23.48
N VAL A 79 -4.82 -39.80 24.77
CA VAL A 79 -4.16 -38.66 25.45
C VAL A 79 -2.73 -38.45 24.90
N PHE A 80 -1.99 -39.55 24.70
CA PHE A 80 -0.65 -39.48 24.13
C PHE A 80 -0.63 -38.93 22.69
N LYS A 81 -1.54 -39.41 21.84
CA LYS A 81 -1.71 -38.88 20.49
C LYS A 81 -2.10 -37.40 20.48
N GLY A 82 -3.05 -37.00 21.30
CA GLY A 82 -3.44 -35.60 21.47
C GLY A 82 -2.29 -34.73 21.94
N TYR A 83 -1.45 -35.21 22.84
CA TYR A 83 -0.25 -34.52 23.29
C TYR A 83 0.80 -34.39 22.18
N GLN A 84 1.03 -35.45 21.40
CA GLN A 84 1.94 -35.40 20.25
C GLN A 84 1.49 -34.38 19.22
N GLU A 85 0.20 -34.33 18.89
CA GLU A 85 -0.35 -33.37 17.96
C GLU A 85 -0.25 -31.94 18.51
N LEU A 86 -0.56 -31.72 19.78
CA LEU A 86 -0.39 -30.43 20.47
C LEU A 86 1.05 -29.93 20.38
N SER A 87 2.04 -30.81 20.48
CA SER A 87 3.47 -30.50 20.54
C SER A 87 4.19 -30.54 19.18
N GLY A 88 3.51 -30.94 18.10
CA GLY A 88 4.11 -31.00 16.76
C GLY A 88 4.88 -32.29 16.46
N GLY A 89 4.59 -33.41 17.17
CA GLY A 89 5.28 -34.70 16.99
C GLY A 89 4.47 -35.82 16.33
N GLY A 90 3.24 -35.53 15.89
CA GLY A 90 2.28 -36.60 15.55
C GLY A 90 2.25 -37.09 14.11
N LYS A 91 2.48 -36.24 13.15
CA LYS A 91 2.38 -36.54 11.72
C LYS A 91 3.51 -35.84 10.97
N THR A 92 3.93 -36.40 9.85
CA THR A 92 4.81 -35.75 8.90
C THR A 92 4.13 -35.70 7.55
N GLY A 93 4.13 -34.55 6.90
CA GLY A 93 3.54 -34.38 5.57
C GLY A 93 4.17 -33.19 4.85
N ALA A 94 3.93 -33.09 3.56
CA ALA A 94 4.32 -31.94 2.78
C ALA A 94 3.52 -30.71 3.24
N GLU A 95 4.11 -29.53 3.07
CA GLU A 95 3.37 -28.26 3.19
C GLU A 95 2.23 -28.25 2.17
N GLN A 96 1.10 -27.75 2.61
CA GLN A 96 -0.12 -27.60 1.80
C GLN A 96 -0.75 -26.24 2.04
N GLU A 97 -1.42 -25.76 1.01
CA GLU A 97 -2.15 -24.51 1.05
C GLU A 97 -3.40 -24.64 1.92
N PHE A 98 -3.60 -23.72 2.83
CA PHE A 98 -4.76 -23.65 3.73
C PHE A 98 -5.38 -22.26 3.67
N VAL A 99 -6.63 -22.17 3.25
CA VAL A 99 -7.35 -20.90 3.08
C VAL A 99 -8.24 -20.64 4.29
N VAL A 100 -8.09 -19.46 4.90
CA VAL A 100 -9.00 -18.94 5.93
C VAL A 100 -9.85 -17.85 5.31
N GLU A 101 -11.14 -18.06 5.20
CA GLU A 101 -12.07 -17.07 4.67
C GLU A 101 -12.28 -15.91 5.65
N GLN A 102 -12.57 -14.73 5.10
CA GLN A 102 -12.84 -13.54 5.92
C GLN A 102 -14.06 -13.77 6.84
N GLY A 103 -13.87 -13.56 8.14
CA GLY A 103 -14.91 -13.75 9.14
C GLY A 103 -15.08 -15.19 9.64
N SER A 104 -14.21 -16.12 9.22
CA SER A 104 -14.23 -17.50 9.72
C SER A 104 -14.01 -17.55 11.23
N SER A 105 -14.85 -18.31 11.92
CA SER A 105 -14.67 -18.57 13.35
C SER A 105 -13.55 -19.59 13.59
N ILE A 106 -12.89 -19.53 14.76
CA ILE A 106 -11.92 -20.57 15.18
C ILE A 106 -12.52 -21.97 15.13
N SER A 107 -13.82 -22.09 15.33
CA SER A 107 -14.50 -23.38 15.24
C SER A 107 -14.61 -23.90 13.81
N ALA A 108 -14.84 -23.03 12.82
CA ALA A 108 -14.83 -23.38 11.41
C ALA A 108 -13.40 -23.74 10.97
N ILE A 109 -12.43 -22.90 11.27
CA ILE A 109 -11.00 -23.14 10.97
C ILE A 109 -10.52 -24.49 11.52
N ALA A 110 -10.93 -24.87 12.73
CA ALA A 110 -10.54 -26.15 13.32
C ALA A 110 -11.15 -27.36 12.57
N VAL A 111 -12.35 -27.21 12.03
CA VAL A 111 -12.99 -28.24 11.19
C VAL A 111 -12.23 -28.36 9.86
N ASP A 112 -11.95 -27.25 9.21
CA ASP A 112 -11.24 -27.21 7.93
C ASP A 112 -9.81 -27.76 8.06
N LEU A 113 -9.10 -27.44 9.14
CA LEU A 113 -7.78 -28.02 9.45
C LEU A 113 -7.82 -29.56 9.57
N LYS A 114 -8.90 -30.08 10.16
CA LYS A 114 -9.12 -31.53 10.28
C LYS A 114 -9.49 -32.17 8.95
N GLU A 115 -10.40 -31.55 8.20
CA GLU A 115 -10.84 -32.07 6.89
C GLU A 115 -9.68 -32.13 5.90
N GLN A 116 -8.78 -31.15 5.95
CA GLN A 116 -7.55 -31.14 5.14
C GLN A 116 -6.40 -31.98 5.74
N GLY A 117 -6.64 -32.63 6.89
CA GLY A 117 -5.67 -33.56 7.50
C GLY A 117 -4.48 -32.91 8.16
N VAL A 118 -4.47 -31.60 8.37
CA VAL A 118 -3.44 -30.87 9.11
C VAL A 118 -3.46 -31.30 10.59
N ILE A 119 -4.64 -31.44 11.18
CA ILE A 119 -4.88 -31.91 12.55
C ILE A 119 -5.81 -33.12 12.57
N GLU A 120 -5.84 -33.86 13.69
CA GLU A 120 -6.74 -35.00 13.93
C GLU A 120 -7.86 -34.62 14.92
N TYR A 121 -7.53 -33.79 15.91
CA TYR A 121 -8.45 -33.46 17.02
C TYR A 121 -8.88 -31.97 16.99
N ASP A 122 -9.91 -31.66 16.19
CA ASP A 122 -10.49 -30.31 16.07
C ASP A 122 -10.95 -29.72 17.41
N TRP A 123 -11.54 -30.55 18.28
CA TRP A 123 -11.96 -30.13 19.62
C TRP A 123 -10.78 -29.71 20.51
N LEU A 124 -9.62 -30.39 20.40
CA LEU A 124 -8.43 -30.08 21.18
C LEU A 124 -7.77 -28.78 20.68
N PHE A 125 -7.75 -28.57 19.36
CA PHE A 125 -7.32 -27.31 18.75
C PHE A 125 -8.17 -26.12 19.21
N LYS A 126 -9.51 -26.26 19.17
CA LYS A 126 -10.46 -25.24 19.70
C LYS A 126 -10.17 -24.89 21.16
N LEU A 127 -9.92 -25.91 21.97
CA LEU A 127 -9.61 -25.74 23.39
C LEU A 127 -8.29 -24.98 23.57
N TYR A 128 -7.25 -25.39 22.84
CA TYR A 128 -5.95 -24.73 22.86
C TYR A 128 -6.05 -23.28 22.41
N ALA A 129 -6.69 -23.00 21.28
CA ALA A 129 -6.88 -21.66 20.74
C ALA A 129 -7.58 -20.73 21.76
N LYS A 130 -8.63 -21.25 22.43
CA LYS A 130 -9.37 -20.51 23.46
C LYS A 130 -8.49 -20.15 24.67
N TYR A 131 -7.69 -21.10 25.17
CA TYR A 131 -6.91 -20.90 26.40
C TYR A 131 -5.55 -20.22 26.18
N SER A 132 -5.00 -20.30 24.96
CA SER A 132 -3.76 -19.60 24.61
C SER A 132 -3.92 -18.08 24.50
N GLY A 133 -5.16 -17.58 24.39
CA GLY A 133 -5.46 -16.16 24.18
C GLY A 133 -5.11 -15.64 22.77
N LYS A 134 -4.66 -16.53 21.86
CA LYS A 134 -4.19 -16.16 20.52
C LYS A 134 -5.29 -16.25 19.44
N ALA A 135 -6.46 -16.77 19.80
CA ALA A 135 -7.56 -16.97 18.84
C ALA A 135 -8.03 -15.69 18.14
N SER A 136 -7.92 -14.54 18.83
CA SER A 136 -8.30 -13.23 18.27
C SER A 136 -7.31 -12.66 17.26
N ASN A 137 -6.13 -13.26 17.13
CA ASN A 137 -5.07 -12.76 16.27
C ASN A 137 -5.02 -13.51 14.92
N VAL A 138 -5.85 -14.54 14.74
CA VAL A 138 -5.91 -15.29 13.49
C VAL A 138 -6.43 -14.39 12.38
N GLN A 139 -5.70 -14.35 11.28
CA GLN A 139 -5.99 -13.54 10.10
C GLN A 139 -6.69 -14.40 9.02
N TYR A 140 -7.45 -13.76 8.14
CA TYR A 140 -7.94 -14.41 6.93
C TYR A 140 -6.86 -14.39 5.84
N GLY A 141 -6.91 -15.36 4.92
CA GLY A 141 -5.97 -15.47 3.82
C GLY A 141 -5.50 -16.89 3.55
N THR A 142 -4.50 -17.03 2.71
CA THR A 142 -3.89 -18.31 2.34
C THR A 142 -2.59 -18.52 3.09
N PHE A 143 -2.46 -19.68 3.74
CA PHE A 143 -1.31 -20.02 4.59
C PHE A 143 -0.71 -21.35 4.13
N GLN A 144 0.58 -21.54 4.33
CA GLN A 144 1.23 -22.83 4.15
C GLN A 144 1.31 -23.55 5.51
N LEU A 145 0.62 -24.68 5.61
CA LEU A 145 0.59 -25.51 6.81
C LEU A 145 1.05 -26.92 6.46
N SER A 146 1.70 -27.60 7.40
CA SER A 146 2.04 -29.00 7.24
C SER A 146 1.49 -29.85 8.37
N PRO A 147 1.05 -31.09 8.08
CA PRO A 147 0.76 -32.07 9.10
C PRO A 147 2.01 -32.30 9.97
N GLY A 148 1.91 -32.09 11.28
CA GLY A 148 3.04 -32.20 12.18
C GLY A 148 3.48 -30.87 12.81
N MET A 149 2.95 -29.73 12.36
CA MET A 149 3.05 -28.48 13.10
C MET A 149 2.33 -28.61 14.44
N SER A 150 2.94 -28.05 15.48
CA SER A 150 2.28 -27.88 16.77
C SER A 150 1.11 -26.90 16.66
N TYR A 151 0.13 -26.96 17.56
CA TYR A 151 -0.96 -26.00 17.57
C TYR A 151 -0.49 -24.56 17.77
N ASN A 152 0.62 -24.37 18.48
CA ASN A 152 1.24 -23.06 18.62
C ASN A 152 1.81 -22.55 17.30
N GLU A 153 2.48 -23.40 16.55
CA GLU A 153 3.01 -23.07 15.22
C GLU A 153 1.88 -22.77 14.25
N ILE A 154 0.84 -23.60 14.18
CA ILE A 154 -0.36 -23.36 13.36
C ILE A 154 -0.98 -22.00 13.69
N ILE A 155 -1.31 -21.72 14.96
CA ILE A 155 -1.91 -20.44 15.34
C ILE A 155 -0.94 -19.29 15.10
N SER A 156 0.34 -19.47 15.31
CA SER A 156 1.32 -18.42 15.04
C SER A 156 1.43 -18.12 13.55
N THR A 157 1.42 -19.14 12.68
CA THR A 157 1.38 -18.99 11.22
C THR A 157 0.10 -18.29 10.77
N LEU A 158 -1.06 -18.71 11.29
CA LEU A 158 -2.34 -18.06 10.99
C LEU A 158 -2.48 -16.64 11.59
N SER A 159 -1.63 -16.28 12.55
CA SER A 159 -1.62 -14.94 13.19
C SER A 159 -0.61 -13.99 12.59
N VAL A 160 0.38 -14.50 11.87
CA VAL A 160 1.24 -13.68 11.02
C VAL A 160 0.44 -13.39 9.76
N GLN A 161 0.36 -12.12 9.38
CA GLN A 161 -0.26 -11.71 8.11
C GLN A 161 0.61 -12.20 6.94
N ASN A 162 0.68 -13.52 6.77
CA ASN A 162 1.33 -14.20 5.68
C ASN A 162 0.25 -14.67 4.70
N VAL A 163 -0.48 -13.69 4.21
CA VAL A 163 -1.26 -13.89 3.01
C VAL A 163 -0.23 -14.06 1.90
N PHE A 164 -0.19 -15.21 1.24
CA PHE A 164 0.29 -15.27 -0.13
C PHE A 164 -0.73 -14.51 -0.98
N ARG A 165 -0.76 -13.18 -0.79
CA ARG A 165 -1.49 -12.32 -1.70
C ARG A 165 -0.78 -12.44 -3.03
N LYS A 166 -1.51 -12.78 -4.05
CA LYS A 166 -0.96 -12.75 -5.40
C LYS A 166 -0.43 -11.34 -5.65
N THR A 167 0.78 -11.31 -6.15
CA THR A 167 1.41 -10.07 -6.56
C THR A 167 1.59 -10.03 -8.07
N VAL A 168 1.57 -8.84 -8.62
CA VAL A 168 1.92 -8.57 -10.00
C VAL A 168 3.01 -7.52 -10.04
N MET A 169 4.04 -7.78 -10.86
CA MET A 169 5.09 -6.81 -11.14
C MET A 169 4.66 -5.94 -12.30
N VAL A 170 4.60 -4.63 -12.10
CA VAL A 170 4.21 -3.67 -13.13
C VAL A 170 5.27 -2.60 -13.26
N THR A 171 5.73 -2.36 -14.49
CA THR A 171 6.70 -1.31 -14.82
C THR A 171 5.99 -0.11 -15.42
N PHE A 172 6.29 1.07 -14.87
CA PHE A 172 5.82 2.36 -15.37
C PHE A 172 7.01 3.11 -15.95
N PRO A 173 7.06 3.29 -17.27
CA PRO A 173 8.13 4.04 -17.93
C PRO A 173 8.20 5.49 -17.45
N GLU A 174 9.42 6.03 -17.37
CA GLU A 174 9.63 7.46 -17.17
C GLU A 174 8.93 8.27 -18.25
N GLY A 175 8.39 9.42 -17.89
CA GLY A 175 7.60 10.27 -18.79
C GLY A 175 6.14 9.83 -18.95
N THR A 176 5.69 8.72 -18.33
CA THR A 176 4.28 8.32 -18.40
C THR A 176 3.40 9.33 -17.64
N THR A 177 2.30 9.81 -18.25
CA THR A 177 1.35 10.71 -17.60
C THR A 177 0.55 9.99 -16.49
N SER A 178 -0.07 10.73 -15.58
CA SER A 178 -0.96 10.17 -14.57
C SER A 178 -2.09 9.33 -15.18
N VAL A 179 -2.64 9.78 -16.31
CA VAL A 179 -3.65 9.00 -17.07
C VAL A 179 -3.04 7.72 -17.62
N GLY A 180 -1.82 7.80 -18.18
CA GLY A 180 -1.10 6.62 -18.69
C GLY A 180 -0.80 5.61 -17.59
N ILE A 181 -0.42 6.06 -16.40
CA ILE A 181 -0.23 5.21 -15.23
C ILE A 181 -1.54 4.52 -14.84
N ALA A 182 -2.65 5.27 -14.77
CA ALA A 182 -3.96 4.72 -14.45
C ALA A 182 -4.41 3.67 -15.48
N GLN A 183 -4.16 3.89 -16.77
CA GLN A 183 -4.42 2.91 -17.84
C GLN A 183 -3.60 1.63 -17.64
N ILE A 184 -2.32 1.75 -17.27
CA ILE A 184 -1.46 0.59 -17.00
C ILE A 184 -1.99 -0.18 -15.78
N MET A 185 -2.45 0.50 -14.73
CA MET A 185 -3.07 -0.14 -13.55
C MET A 185 -4.31 -0.94 -13.94
N GLU A 186 -5.20 -0.36 -14.74
CA GLU A 186 -6.42 -1.03 -15.23
C GLU A 186 -6.10 -2.22 -16.14
N GLN A 187 -5.16 -2.07 -17.07
CA GLN A 187 -4.74 -3.15 -17.97
C GLN A 187 -4.15 -4.36 -17.24
N ASN A 188 -3.56 -4.13 -16.06
CA ASN A 188 -3.05 -5.19 -15.19
C ASN A 188 -4.11 -5.72 -14.21
N GLY A 189 -5.36 -5.24 -14.28
CA GLY A 189 -6.47 -5.73 -13.47
C GLY A 189 -6.39 -5.32 -12.00
N LEU A 190 -5.64 -4.27 -11.66
CA LEU A 190 -5.43 -3.81 -10.29
C LEU A 190 -6.58 -2.93 -9.78
N CYS A 191 -7.02 -1.97 -10.60
CA CYS A 191 -8.13 -1.08 -10.27
C CYS A 191 -8.71 -0.43 -11.54
N ASP A 192 -9.87 0.19 -11.41
CA ASP A 192 -10.46 1.04 -12.46
C ASP A 192 -9.64 2.33 -12.62
N MET A 193 -9.47 2.76 -13.88
CA MET A 193 -8.68 3.96 -14.22
C MET A 193 -9.23 5.21 -13.53
N GLN A 194 -10.57 5.39 -13.51
CA GLN A 194 -11.17 6.57 -12.93
C GLN A 194 -11.03 6.57 -11.40
N GLU A 195 -11.22 5.41 -10.76
CA GLU A 195 -11.02 5.28 -9.31
C GLU A 195 -9.57 5.61 -8.91
N PHE A 196 -8.60 5.16 -9.71
CA PHE A 196 -7.19 5.50 -9.48
C PHE A 196 -6.94 7.00 -9.58
N LEU A 197 -7.44 7.65 -10.62
CA LEU A 197 -7.26 9.09 -10.83
C LEU A 197 -7.98 9.92 -9.77
N ASP A 198 -9.18 9.55 -9.38
CA ASP A 198 -9.93 10.25 -8.33
C ASP A 198 -9.19 10.17 -6.99
N CYS A 199 -8.66 9.01 -6.65
CA CYS A 199 -7.83 8.81 -5.46
C CYS A 199 -6.52 9.60 -5.54
N ALA A 200 -5.78 9.49 -6.64
CA ALA A 200 -4.50 10.17 -6.81
C ALA A 200 -4.63 11.71 -6.78
N ASN A 201 -5.77 12.26 -7.21
CA ASN A 201 -6.02 13.69 -7.17
C ASN A 201 -6.76 14.14 -5.88
N GLY A 202 -7.15 13.20 -5.00
CA GLY A 202 -7.91 13.48 -3.77
C GLY A 202 -9.37 13.86 -4.01
N VAL A 203 -9.92 13.59 -5.20
CA VAL A 203 -11.32 13.91 -5.59
C VAL A 203 -12.31 13.05 -4.82
N ASP A 204 -11.96 11.81 -4.53
CA ASP A 204 -12.74 10.85 -3.72
C ASP A 204 -12.67 11.13 -2.20
N GLY A 205 -11.89 12.13 -1.77
CA GLY A 205 -11.62 12.47 -0.38
C GLY A 205 -10.38 11.79 0.20
N SER A 206 -9.61 11.07 -0.62
CA SER A 206 -8.31 10.52 -0.23
C SER A 206 -7.34 11.63 0.17
N ASP A 207 -6.62 11.42 1.27
CA ASP A 207 -5.68 12.38 1.85
C ASP A 207 -4.28 11.77 1.95
N PHE A 208 -3.30 12.45 1.34
CA PHE A 208 -1.89 12.11 1.36
C PHE A 208 -1.04 13.18 2.07
N SER A 209 -1.66 13.93 2.99
CA SER A 209 -1.01 15.00 3.76
C SER A 209 0.16 14.56 4.64
N GLN A 210 0.34 13.24 4.83
CA GLN A 210 1.55 12.67 5.43
C GLN A 210 2.81 12.95 4.62
N TYR A 211 2.69 13.23 3.31
CA TYR A 211 3.79 13.67 2.46
C TYR A 211 3.83 15.20 2.38
N ALA A 212 4.97 15.79 2.69
CA ALA A 212 5.11 17.25 2.72
C ALA A 212 4.81 17.89 1.35
N PHE A 213 5.21 17.24 0.26
CA PHE A 213 4.97 17.73 -1.10
C PHE A 213 3.48 17.87 -1.43
N TRP A 214 2.63 16.93 -0.98
CA TRP A 214 1.20 16.93 -1.29
C TRP A 214 0.49 18.22 -0.89
N ASN A 215 0.92 18.79 0.26
CA ASN A 215 0.36 20.03 0.77
C ASN A 215 0.94 21.28 0.09
N GLN A 216 2.04 21.13 -0.66
CA GLN A 216 2.74 22.21 -1.35
C GLN A 216 2.34 22.32 -2.83
N ILE A 217 1.66 21.31 -3.38
CA ILE A 217 1.17 21.35 -4.75
C ILE A 217 0.13 22.47 -4.88
N PRO A 218 0.35 23.50 -5.72
CA PRO A 218 -0.56 24.63 -5.83
C PRO A 218 -1.90 24.24 -6.48
N ASP A 219 -2.97 24.83 -6.01
CA ASP A 219 -4.26 24.85 -6.71
C ASP A 219 -4.31 26.09 -7.62
N ASN A 220 -3.71 26.00 -8.79
CA ASN A 220 -3.48 27.09 -9.73
C ASN A 220 -4.11 26.85 -11.12
N GLY A 221 -5.07 25.92 -11.21
CA GLY A 221 -5.71 25.53 -12.46
C GLY A 221 -4.94 24.48 -13.25
N ARG A 222 -4.00 23.78 -12.62
CA ARG A 222 -3.28 22.64 -13.25
C ARG A 222 -4.25 21.53 -13.68
N ILE A 223 -3.86 20.77 -14.69
CA ILE A 223 -4.70 19.70 -15.28
C ILE A 223 -5.01 18.63 -14.23
N MET A 224 -3.99 18.15 -13.51
CA MET A 224 -4.12 17.15 -12.45
C MET A 224 -3.14 17.46 -11.31
N LYS A 225 -3.59 17.24 -10.07
CA LYS A 225 -2.74 17.39 -8.89
C LYS A 225 -1.65 16.33 -8.83
N SER A 226 -1.97 15.10 -9.29
CA SER A 226 -1.08 13.95 -9.27
C SER A 226 0.02 13.98 -10.32
N GLU A 227 -0.13 14.80 -11.39
CA GLU A 227 0.86 14.83 -12.49
C GLU A 227 2.23 15.28 -11.99
N GLY A 228 3.25 14.51 -12.34
CA GLY A 228 4.64 14.71 -11.92
C GLY A 228 5.02 14.05 -10.59
N TYR A 229 4.06 13.53 -9.83
CA TYR A 229 4.27 13.00 -8.48
C TYR A 229 4.05 11.49 -8.34
N LEU A 230 3.55 10.83 -9.38
CA LEU A 230 3.45 9.37 -9.44
C LEU A 230 4.78 8.81 -9.97
N PHE A 231 5.76 8.56 -9.08
CA PHE A 231 7.12 8.23 -9.49
C PHE A 231 7.19 7.00 -10.38
N PRO A 232 7.78 7.07 -11.59
CA PRO A 232 7.92 5.93 -12.50
C PRO A 232 9.00 4.96 -12.00
N ASP A 233 8.62 3.70 -11.79
CA ASP A 233 9.52 2.61 -11.42
C ASP A 233 8.84 1.26 -11.73
N THR A 234 9.46 0.16 -11.32
CA THR A 234 8.85 -1.17 -11.33
C THR A 234 8.38 -1.52 -9.93
N TYR A 235 7.09 -1.71 -9.77
CA TYR A 235 6.46 -2.00 -8.47
C TYR A 235 5.89 -3.41 -8.43
N GLU A 236 5.91 -4.00 -7.25
CA GLU A 236 5.19 -5.22 -6.92
C GLU A 236 3.91 -4.84 -6.16
N PHE A 237 2.75 -5.09 -6.78
CA PHE A 237 1.45 -4.83 -6.19
C PHE A 237 0.76 -6.11 -5.78
N PHE A 238 0.03 -6.11 -4.67
CA PHE A 238 -0.94 -7.15 -4.38
C PHE A 238 -2.18 -6.96 -5.26
N GLU A 239 -2.68 -8.04 -5.89
CA GLU A 239 -3.86 -7.98 -6.78
C GLU A 239 -5.15 -7.53 -6.07
N ASP A 240 -5.24 -7.70 -4.76
CA ASP A 240 -6.41 -7.44 -3.93
C ASP A 240 -6.23 -6.26 -2.96
N ASP A 241 -5.34 -5.33 -3.28
CA ASP A 241 -5.11 -4.14 -2.45
C ASP A 241 -6.13 -3.03 -2.72
N THR A 242 -6.12 -2.01 -1.88
CA THR A 242 -6.98 -0.83 -2.06
C THR A 242 -6.35 0.15 -3.05
N VAL A 243 -7.17 0.90 -3.76
CA VAL A 243 -6.71 1.97 -4.66
C VAL A 243 -5.83 2.98 -3.92
N TYR A 244 -6.18 3.31 -2.67
CA TYR A 244 -5.36 4.16 -1.81
C TYR A 244 -3.94 3.62 -1.62
N ASN A 245 -3.79 2.32 -1.36
CA ASN A 245 -2.46 1.71 -1.18
C ASN A 245 -1.67 1.69 -2.49
N TYR A 246 -2.32 1.50 -3.63
CA TYR A 246 -1.67 1.60 -4.93
C TYR A 246 -1.10 3.00 -5.14
N VAL A 247 -1.91 4.04 -5.00
CA VAL A 247 -1.47 5.45 -5.14
C VAL A 247 -0.40 5.80 -4.11
N ASN A 248 -0.57 5.36 -2.86
CA ASN A 248 0.38 5.59 -1.79
C ASN A 248 1.77 4.99 -2.09
N THR A 249 1.85 3.90 -2.85
CA THR A 249 3.12 3.30 -3.27
C THR A 249 3.91 4.26 -4.16
N PHE A 250 3.27 4.89 -5.14
CA PHE A 250 3.91 5.90 -6.00
C PHE A 250 4.37 7.12 -5.22
N TYR A 251 3.52 7.66 -4.36
CA TYR A 251 3.83 8.84 -3.56
C TYR A 251 4.92 8.61 -2.53
N LYS A 252 4.94 7.43 -1.94
CA LYS A 252 6.01 7.02 -1.03
C LYS A 252 7.36 6.95 -1.73
N GLU A 253 7.38 6.42 -2.95
CA GLU A 253 8.61 6.34 -3.75
C GLU A 253 9.06 7.74 -4.18
N PHE A 254 8.15 8.59 -4.64
CA PHE A 254 8.44 9.99 -4.97
C PHE A 254 9.06 10.73 -3.77
N ASP A 255 8.45 10.63 -2.60
CA ASP A 255 8.94 11.24 -1.37
C ASP A 255 10.36 10.73 -1.02
N ALA A 256 10.57 9.43 -1.11
CA ALA A 256 11.87 8.81 -0.84
C ALA A 256 12.96 9.27 -1.81
N LYS A 257 12.66 9.33 -3.12
CA LYS A 257 13.61 9.76 -4.16
C LYS A 257 13.95 11.24 -4.06
N THR A 258 13.01 12.09 -3.69
CA THR A 258 13.19 13.54 -3.64
C THR A 258 13.69 14.05 -2.29
N ALA A 259 13.60 13.26 -1.22
CA ALA A 259 14.01 13.67 0.13
C ALA A 259 15.44 14.24 0.21
N GLY A 260 16.38 13.63 -0.51
CA GLY A 260 17.78 14.09 -0.56
C GLY A 260 18.01 15.40 -1.31
N LEU A 261 17.02 15.90 -2.05
CA LEU A 261 17.12 17.11 -2.87
C LEU A 261 16.59 18.36 -2.15
N LEU A 262 15.81 18.20 -1.08
CA LEU A 262 15.08 19.30 -0.43
C LEU A 262 16.00 20.42 0.08
N ASP A 263 17.16 20.09 0.64
CA ASP A 263 18.14 21.09 1.09
C ASP A 263 18.71 21.88 -0.09
N THR A 264 18.96 21.24 -1.22
CA THR A 264 19.45 21.88 -2.44
C THR A 264 18.38 22.79 -3.05
N ILE A 265 17.13 22.33 -3.09
CA ILE A 265 15.96 23.10 -3.55
C ILE A 265 15.85 24.39 -2.72
N ALA A 266 15.86 24.26 -1.39
CA ALA A 266 15.80 25.40 -0.49
C ALA A 266 16.99 26.37 -0.66
N ALA A 267 18.20 25.85 -0.82
CA ALA A 267 19.42 26.66 -1.04
C ALA A 267 19.39 27.45 -2.37
N LYS A 268 18.73 26.88 -3.40
CA LYS A 268 18.54 27.54 -4.71
C LYS A 268 17.36 28.53 -4.71
N GLY A 269 16.53 28.54 -3.66
CA GLY A 269 15.36 29.43 -3.56
C GLY A 269 14.23 29.09 -4.52
N THR A 270 14.16 27.82 -4.96
CA THR A 270 13.09 27.25 -5.80
C THR A 270 12.17 26.35 -4.97
N THR A 271 11.14 25.82 -5.57
CA THR A 271 10.22 24.87 -4.94
C THR A 271 10.37 23.48 -5.53
N LEU A 272 9.95 22.43 -4.80
CA LEU A 272 9.92 21.07 -5.36
C LEU A 272 8.96 20.98 -6.56
N ASP A 273 7.87 21.75 -6.55
CA ASP A 273 6.93 21.85 -7.67
C ASP A 273 7.60 22.42 -8.93
N ASP A 274 8.36 23.52 -8.81
CA ASP A 274 9.11 24.10 -9.94
C ASP A 274 10.12 23.09 -10.52
N VAL A 275 10.79 22.36 -9.64
CA VAL A 275 11.74 21.31 -10.02
C VAL A 275 11.06 20.20 -10.82
N VAL A 276 9.91 19.72 -10.34
CA VAL A 276 9.17 18.65 -11.01
C VAL A 276 8.56 19.12 -12.33
N ILE A 277 8.05 20.36 -12.37
CA ILE A 277 7.56 20.95 -13.63
C ILE A 277 8.70 20.96 -14.66
N LEU A 278 9.84 21.56 -14.33
CA LEU A 278 10.97 21.64 -15.25
C LEU A 278 11.48 20.25 -15.65
N ALA A 279 11.55 19.31 -14.69
CA ALA A 279 11.97 17.93 -14.94
C ALA A 279 11.05 17.23 -15.94
N SER A 280 9.73 17.46 -15.88
CA SER A 280 8.80 16.85 -16.84
C SER A 280 9.06 17.31 -18.29
N PHE A 281 9.47 18.57 -18.49
CA PHE A 281 9.87 19.06 -19.81
C PHE A 281 11.24 18.53 -20.25
N ILE A 282 12.20 18.41 -19.33
CA ILE A 282 13.50 17.79 -19.60
C ILE A 282 13.30 16.35 -20.04
N GLN A 283 12.46 15.60 -19.33
CA GLN A 283 12.13 14.19 -19.63
C GLN A 283 11.61 14.00 -21.05
N GLU A 284 10.70 14.87 -21.50
CA GLU A 284 10.08 14.74 -22.82
C GLU A 284 10.97 15.25 -23.98
N GLU A 285 11.93 16.12 -23.68
CA GLU A 285 12.80 16.71 -24.70
C GLU A 285 14.16 16.02 -24.80
N ALA A 286 14.69 15.47 -23.71
CA ALA A 286 16.05 14.95 -23.68
C ALA A 286 16.19 13.55 -24.30
N GLY A 287 15.17 12.72 -24.28
CA GLY A 287 15.17 11.39 -24.91
C GLY A 287 16.28 10.42 -24.45
N LYS A 288 17.29 10.91 -23.71
CA LYS A 288 18.39 10.14 -23.13
C LYS A 288 18.90 10.82 -21.87
N PRO A 289 19.13 10.08 -20.78
CA PRO A 289 19.59 10.67 -19.50
C PRO A 289 20.91 11.47 -19.61
N GLU A 290 21.82 11.10 -20.50
CA GLU A 290 23.07 11.81 -20.72
C GLU A 290 22.91 13.22 -21.35
N GLU A 291 21.74 13.53 -21.89
CA GLU A 291 21.43 14.84 -22.45
C GLU A 291 20.60 15.73 -21.48
N ASP A 292 20.01 15.14 -20.41
CA ASP A 292 19.16 15.85 -19.44
C ASP A 292 19.81 17.13 -18.92
N GLY A 293 21.06 17.06 -18.49
CA GLY A 293 21.79 18.22 -17.95
C GLY A 293 21.98 19.35 -18.95
N LYS A 294 22.20 19.02 -20.23
CA LYS A 294 22.39 20.01 -21.30
C LYS A 294 21.09 20.65 -21.74
N VAL A 295 20.02 19.85 -21.85
CA VAL A 295 18.66 20.35 -22.11
C VAL A 295 18.22 21.25 -20.96
N SER A 296 18.45 20.82 -19.73
CA SER A 296 18.22 21.63 -18.52
C SER A 296 18.95 22.97 -18.58
N ALA A 297 20.22 22.99 -18.95
CA ALA A 297 20.99 24.22 -19.08
C ALA A 297 20.39 25.18 -20.12
N CYS A 298 19.88 24.64 -21.25
CA CYS A 298 19.20 25.48 -22.23
C CYS A 298 17.90 26.10 -21.66
N PHE A 299 17.13 25.34 -20.88
CA PHE A 299 15.91 25.85 -20.25
C PHE A 299 16.23 26.88 -19.15
N HIS A 300 17.20 26.65 -18.30
CA HIS A 300 17.67 27.64 -17.31
C HIS A 300 18.15 28.94 -17.99
N ASN A 301 18.93 28.81 -19.06
CA ASN A 301 19.38 29.98 -19.83
C ASN A 301 18.19 30.79 -20.41
N ARG A 302 17.12 30.14 -20.88
CA ARG A 302 15.92 30.83 -21.36
C ARG A 302 15.14 31.51 -20.22
N LEU A 303 14.96 30.81 -19.09
CA LEU A 303 14.17 31.28 -17.97
C LEU A 303 14.86 32.40 -17.17
N GLU A 304 16.20 32.38 -17.09
CA GLU A 304 16.97 33.28 -16.23
C GLU A 304 17.75 34.35 -17.02
N SER A 305 17.61 34.37 -18.34
CA SER A 305 18.38 35.24 -19.24
C SER A 305 18.14 36.72 -18.97
N THR A 306 19.20 37.48 -18.99
CA THR A 306 19.19 38.95 -19.06
C THR A 306 19.27 39.47 -20.49
N ASP A 307 19.38 38.60 -21.50
CA ASP A 307 19.37 38.95 -22.91
C ASP A 307 17.98 39.46 -23.32
N PRO A 308 17.86 40.62 -23.97
CA PRO A 308 16.60 41.14 -24.47
C PRO A 308 15.81 40.19 -25.35
N LEU A 309 16.47 39.24 -26.04
CA LEU A 309 15.78 38.20 -26.84
C LEU A 309 15.01 37.22 -26.00
N TRP A 310 15.39 37.05 -24.75
CA TRP A 310 14.74 36.14 -23.80
C TRP A 310 14.04 36.88 -22.65
N SER A 311 13.78 38.17 -22.82
CA SER A 311 13.14 39.02 -21.79
C SER A 311 11.72 38.58 -21.40
N SER A 312 11.09 37.71 -22.20
CA SER A 312 9.81 37.09 -21.86
C SER A 312 9.94 35.90 -20.91
N HIS A 313 11.16 35.39 -20.68
CA HIS A 313 11.45 34.25 -19.80
C HIS A 313 10.55 33.02 -20.09
N ILE A 314 10.34 32.69 -21.37
CA ILE A 314 9.50 31.60 -21.83
C ILE A 314 10.33 30.35 -22.13
N LEU A 315 9.76 29.16 -21.87
CA LEU A 315 10.49 27.89 -22.02
C LEU A 315 10.74 27.53 -23.50
N GLN A 316 9.79 27.83 -24.37
CA GLN A 316 9.80 27.50 -25.80
C GLN A 316 10.07 26.01 -26.09
N SER A 317 9.39 25.11 -25.35
CA SER A 317 9.39 23.68 -25.62
C SER A 317 8.18 23.29 -26.46
N ASN A 318 8.37 22.43 -27.47
CA ASN A 318 7.28 21.91 -28.26
C ASN A 318 6.45 20.87 -27.51
N ALA A 319 6.95 20.33 -26.41
CA ALA A 319 6.25 19.30 -25.64
C ALA A 319 4.84 19.72 -25.17
N SER A 320 4.60 21.02 -24.93
CA SER A 320 3.28 21.54 -24.59
C SER A 320 2.87 22.77 -25.44
N SER A 321 3.49 22.98 -26.58
CA SER A 321 3.21 24.10 -27.44
C SER A 321 2.06 23.81 -28.39
N TYR A 322 1.18 24.80 -28.55
CA TYR A 322 0.15 24.79 -29.60
C TYR A 322 0.53 25.67 -30.81
N PHE A 323 1.79 26.09 -30.85
CA PHE A 323 2.25 27.02 -31.89
C PHE A 323 2.30 26.32 -33.27
N MET A 324 1.65 26.91 -34.27
CA MET A 324 1.59 26.47 -35.67
C MET A 324 0.93 25.12 -35.94
N HIS A 325 0.03 24.62 -35.13
CA HIS A 325 -0.61 23.30 -35.30
C HIS A 325 0.35 22.12 -35.41
N ASP A 326 1.55 22.24 -34.80
CA ASP A 326 2.50 21.16 -34.69
C ASP A 326 2.08 20.14 -33.64
N TYR A 327 1.01 19.41 -33.95
CA TYR A 327 0.53 18.34 -33.08
C TYR A 327 1.48 17.14 -33.04
N GLU A 328 2.37 16.98 -34.03
CA GLU A 328 3.24 15.82 -34.10
C GLU A 328 4.29 15.81 -32.97
N ASN A 329 4.76 16.99 -32.55
CA ASN A 329 5.79 17.14 -31.51
C ASN A 329 5.22 17.63 -30.18
N ASN A 330 3.92 17.79 -30.06
CA ASN A 330 3.27 18.20 -28.81
C ASN A 330 2.98 16.98 -27.95
N TYR A 331 3.81 16.75 -26.93
CA TYR A 331 3.66 15.63 -26.02
C TYR A 331 2.32 15.68 -25.28
N LEU A 332 1.93 16.84 -24.73
CA LEU A 332 0.67 16.99 -24.01
C LEU A 332 -0.54 16.63 -24.88
N TRP A 333 -0.52 17.00 -26.17
CA TRP A 333 -1.58 16.63 -27.13
C TRP A 333 -1.58 15.14 -27.46
N ASN A 334 -0.41 14.55 -27.61
CA ASN A 334 -0.27 13.14 -28.01
C ASN A 334 -0.32 12.18 -26.81
N SER A 335 -0.42 12.72 -25.58
CA SER A 335 -0.51 11.92 -24.38
C SER A 335 -1.92 11.36 -24.15
N PRO A 336 -2.06 10.28 -23.38
CA PRO A 336 -3.36 9.77 -22.94
C PRO A 336 -4.24 10.82 -22.24
N THR A 337 -3.62 11.83 -21.65
CA THR A 337 -4.30 12.93 -20.97
C THR A 337 -5.20 13.73 -21.93
N ALA A 338 -4.79 14.00 -23.16
CA ALA A 338 -5.59 14.74 -24.13
C ALA A 338 -6.88 14.01 -24.51
N GLU A 339 -6.83 12.68 -24.64
CA GLU A 339 -8.01 11.85 -24.90
C GLU A 339 -8.93 11.80 -23.67
N TYR A 340 -8.38 11.56 -22.51
CA TYR A 340 -9.11 11.52 -21.23
C TYR A 340 -9.84 12.85 -20.95
N MET A 341 -9.18 13.97 -21.17
CA MET A 341 -9.74 15.31 -21.02
C MET A 341 -10.73 15.68 -22.13
N GLY A 342 -10.94 14.82 -23.11
CA GLY A 342 -11.84 15.04 -24.24
C GLY A 342 -11.37 16.07 -25.26
N TRP A 343 -10.12 16.53 -25.20
CA TRP A 343 -9.58 17.55 -26.13
C TRP A 343 -9.50 17.05 -27.55
N VAL A 344 -9.13 15.77 -27.72
CA VAL A 344 -9.08 15.14 -29.04
C VAL A 344 -10.47 15.14 -29.69
N ALA A 345 -11.51 14.78 -28.94
CA ALA A 345 -12.89 14.80 -29.42
C ALA A 345 -13.40 16.24 -29.69
N ALA A 346 -12.92 17.22 -28.91
CA ALA A 346 -13.25 18.64 -29.10
C ALA A 346 -12.45 19.30 -30.27
N GLY A 347 -11.42 18.63 -30.77
CA GLY A 347 -10.58 19.13 -31.86
C GLY A 347 -9.52 20.14 -31.44
N GLY A 348 -9.17 20.22 -30.16
CA GLY A 348 -8.11 21.11 -29.67
C GLY A 348 -8.05 21.21 -28.15
N ILE A 349 -6.91 21.68 -27.66
CA ILE A 349 -6.71 22.01 -26.25
C ILE A 349 -7.47 23.32 -25.95
N PRO A 350 -8.26 23.39 -24.85
CA PRO A 350 -8.97 24.61 -24.46
C PRO A 350 -8.04 25.80 -24.22
N GLU A 351 -8.51 27.01 -24.51
CA GLU A 351 -7.70 28.24 -24.46
C GLU A 351 -7.24 28.57 -23.02
N ASP A 352 -8.02 28.25 -22.03
CA ASP A 352 -7.66 28.40 -20.60
C ASP A 352 -6.49 27.48 -20.22
N ILE A 353 -6.48 26.26 -20.72
CA ILE A 353 -5.34 25.32 -20.55
C ILE A 353 -4.12 25.81 -21.33
N LEU A 354 -4.27 26.27 -22.58
CA LEU A 354 -3.16 26.84 -23.34
C LEU A 354 -2.52 28.04 -22.63
N ASN A 355 -3.30 28.88 -21.98
CA ASN A 355 -2.79 30.01 -21.20
C ASN A 355 -2.01 29.58 -19.93
N LEU A 356 -2.13 28.34 -19.50
CA LEU A 356 -1.43 27.77 -18.36
C LEU A 356 -0.26 26.86 -18.75
N TYR A 357 -0.29 26.27 -19.93
CA TYR A 357 0.68 25.22 -20.31
C TYR A 357 1.46 25.48 -21.59
N ASP A 358 0.99 26.38 -22.50
CA ASP A 358 1.72 26.66 -23.74
C ASP A 358 3.01 27.44 -23.43
N THR A 359 4.14 26.77 -23.56
CA THR A 359 5.47 27.29 -23.24
C THR A 359 5.96 28.42 -24.14
N TYR A 360 5.22 28.76 -25.21
CA TYR A 360 5.45 29.95 -26.04
C TYR A 360 4.61 31.15 -25.59
N ARG A 361 3.70 30.96 -24.65
CA ARG A 361 2.81 32.00 -24.08
C ARG A 361 3.12 32.27 -22.61
N VAL A 362 3.37 31.22 -21.84
CA VAL A 362 3.58 31.32 -20.39
C VAL A 362 4.97 31.86 -20.10
N SER A 363 5.04 32.96 -19.34
CA SER A 363 6.30 33.46 -18.80
C SER A 363 6.68 32.68 -17.54
N GLY A 364 7.88 32.16 -17.48
CA GLY A 364 8.32 31.22 -16.44
C GLY A 364 7.91 29.77 -16.73
N LEU A 365 7.64 29.03 -15.68
CA LEU A 365 7.19 27.65 -15.77
C LEU A 365 5.67 27.56 -15.99
N PRO A 366 5.18 26.55 -16.68
CA PRO A 366 3.76 26.22 -16.74
C PRO A 366 3.12 25.97 -15.38
N ALA A 367 1.78 25.90 -15.32
CA ALA A 367 1.05 25.72 -14.07
C ALA A 367 1.28 24.35 -13.39
N GLY A 368 1.78 23.36 -14.12
CA GLY A 368 2.08 22.03 -13.59
C GLY A 368 2.89 21.18 -14.56
N PRO A 369 3.35 20.01 -14.11
CA PRO A 369 4.05 19.04 -14.95
C PRO A 369 3.18 18.52 -16.08
N ILE A 370 3.81 18.00 -17.14
CA ILE A 370 3.15 17.37 -18.28
C ILE A 370 3.28 15.86 -18.31
N SER A 371 4.16 15.31 -17.47
CA SER A 371 4.39 13.86 -17.29
C SER A 371 5.03 13.59 -15.94
N ASN A 372 5.19 12.31 -15.59
CA ASN A 372 5.91 11.90 -14.39
C ASN A 372 7.38 11.62 -14.74
N PRO A 373 8.31 12.52 -14.37
CA PRO A 373 9.72 12.40 -14.75
C PRO A 373 10.46 11.35 -13.94
N GLY A 374 11.50 10.76 -14.55
CA GLY A 374 12.48 9.93 -13.85
C GLY A 374 13.42 10.74 -12.97
N TYR A 375 14.17 10.04 -12.11
CA TYR A 375 15.09 10.69 -11.16
C TYR A 375 16.18 11.51 -11.87
N ALA A 376 16.69 11.05 -13.01
CA ALA A 376 17.72 11.74 -13.78
C ALA A 376 17.25 13.13 -14.23
N ALA A 377 16.05 13.24 -14.76
CA ALA A 377 15.46 14.51 -15.17
C ALA A 377 15.19 15.44 -13.97
N ILE A 378 14.74 14.88 -12.81
CA ILE A 378 14.56 15.65 -11.57
C ILE A 378 15.91 16.19 -11.07
N GLU A 379 16.94 15.37 -11.06
CA GLU A 379 18.28 15.81 -10.65
C GLU A 379 18.86 16.84 -11.62
N ALA A 380 18.69 16.63 -12.93
CA ALA A 380 19.16 17.56 -13.96
C ALA A 380 18.46 18.91 -13.89
N SER A 381 17.18 18.97 -13.51
CA SER A 381 16.46 20.24 -13.35
C SER A 381 17.07 21.13 -12.26
N LEU A 382 17.67 20.50 -11.23
CA LEU A 382 18.41 21.20 -10.18
C LEU A 382 19.87 21.46 -10.53
N ASN A 383 20.49 20.56 -11.27
CA ASN A 383 21.91 20.55 -11.56
C ASN A 383 22.15 20.54 -13.08
N PRO A 384 21.83 21.66 -13.78
CA PRO A 384 22.08 21.77 -15.21
C PRO A 384 23.58 21.64 -15.50
N ASP A 385 23.92 21.25 -16.74
CA ASP A 385 25.30 21.19 -17.19
C ASP A 385 25.98 22.57 -17.05
N GLU A 386 27.01 22.66 -16.21
CA GLU A 386 27.66 23.91 -15.87
C GLU A 386 28.36 24.59 -17.07
N GLU A 387 28.89 23.81 -18.02
CA GLU A 387 29.54 24.35 -19.21
C GLU A 387 28.47 24.96 -20.13
N TYR A 388 27.38 24.23 -20.41
CA TYR A 388 26.30 24.70 -21.29
C TYR A 388 25.56 25.88 -20.69
N LEU A 389 25.37 25.90 -19.39
CA LEU A 389 24.80 27.03 -18.66
C LEU A 389 25.70 28.29 -18.79
N ARG A 390 26.98 28.16 -18.43
CA ARG A 390 27.96 29.28 -18.46
C ARG A 390 28.20 29.82 -19.86
N GLU A 391 28.23 28.94 -20.86
CA GLU A 391 28.50 29.26 -22.25
C GLU A 391 27.28 29.86 -22.98
N GLY A 392 26.10 29.83 -22.36
CA GLY A 392 24.86 30.41 -22.89
C GLY A 392 24.30 29.62 -24.08
N TYR A 393 24.13 28.33 -23.95
CA TYR A 393 23.38 27.54 -24.93
C TYR A 393 21.88 27.70 -24.69
N TYR A 394 21.16 28.16 -25.71
CA TYR A 394 19.72 28.40 -25.62
C TYR A 394 18.90 27.44 -26.48
N PHE A 395 19.51 26.79 -27.45
CA PHE A 395 18.81 25.99 -28.45
C PHE A 395 19.38 24.59 -28.51
N PHE A 396 18.50 23.66 -28.77
CA PHE A 396 18.86 22.29 -29.14
C PHE A 396 17.93 21.76 -30.22
N VAL A 397 18.38 20.75 -30.96
CA VAL A 397 17.58 20.00 -31.90
C VAL A 397 18.13 18.59 -32.01
N THR A 398 17.27 17.60 -32.13
CA THR A 398 17.62 16.19 -32.28
C THR A 398 17.64 15.85 -33.79
N GLY A 399 18.59 15.01 -34.23
CA GLY A 399 18.63 14.50 -35.58
C GLY A 399 17.34 13.76 -35.98
N HIS A 400 16.80 14.10 -37.16
CA HIS A 400 15.59 13.50 -37.68
C HIS A 400 15.70 11.96 -37.69
N PRO A 401 14.67 11.21 -37.29
CA PRO A 401 14.72 9.73 -37.18
C PRO A 401 15.16 9.01 -38.47
N ASN A 402 14.92 9.63 -39.64
CA ASN A 402 15.27 9.07 -40.95
C ASN A 402 16.58 9.66 -41.52
N SER A 403 17.40 10.35 -40.72
CA SER A 403 18.68 10.93 -41.14
C SER A 403 19.87 10.12 -40.62
N ASP A 404 21.06 10.35 -41.21
CA ASP A 404 22.32 9.74 -40.78
C ASP A 404 22.74 10.15 -39.36
N VAL A 405 22.10 11.17 -38.83
CA VAL A 405 22.35 11.74 -37.50
C VAL A 405 21.18 11.50 -36.53
N ALA A 406 20.32 10.51 -36.81
CA ALA A 406 19.18 10.17 -35.98
C ALA A 406 19.61 10.00 -34.50
N GLY A 407 18.90 10.67 -33.59
CA GLY A 407 19.16 10.62 -32.14
C GLY A 407 20.45 11.33 -31.68
N GLN A 408 21.15 12.09 -32.56
CA GLN A 408 22.22 12.99 -32.16
C GLN A 408 21.65 14.35 -31.74
N TYR A 409 22.19 14.94 -30.70
CA TYR A 409 21.81 16.29 -30.25
C TYR A 409 22.76 17.36 -30.80
N PHE A 410 22.20 18.46 -31.21
CA PHE A 410 22.93 19.63 -31.68
C PHE A 410 22.50 20.85 -30.88
N TYR A 411 23.44 21.47 -30.20
CA TYR A 411 23.21 22.63 -29.34
C TYR A 411 23.68 23.89 -30.00
N ALA A 412 23.03 25.02 -29.73
CA ALA A 412 23.39 26.32 -30.28
C ALA A 412 23.17 27.46 -29.28
N LYS A 413 23.97 28.51 -29.43
CA LYS A 413 23.89 29.75 -28.63
C LYS A 413 23.02 30.80 -29.31
N THR A 414 22.94 30.75 -30.61
CA THR A 414 22.22 31.74 -31.43
C THR A 414 21.20 31.09 -32.36
N ALA A 415 20.17 31.85 -32.73
CA ALA A 415 19.15 31.38 -33.68
C ALA A 415 19.76 30.99 -35.05
N ASN A 416 20.83 31.69 -35.51
CA ASN A 416 21.47 31.34 -36.77
C ASN A 416 22.22 29.99 -36.69
N GLU A 417 22.91 29.72 -35.58
CA GLU A 417 23.52 28.41 -35.34
C GLU A 417 22.48 27.33 -35.22
N HIS A 418 21.37 27.61 -34.53
CA HIS A 418 20.26 26.67 -34.43
C HIS A 418 19.67 26.32 -35.80
N GLN A 419 19.40 27.31 -36.66
CA GLN A 419 18.91 27.05 -38.03
C GLN A 419 19.90 26.19 -38.83
N ALA A 420 21.21 26.42 -38.68
CA ALA A 420 22.21 25.57 -39.29
C ALA A 420 22.17 24.12 -38.75
N ASN A 421 21.94 23.97 -37.43
CA ASN A 421 21.77 22.66 -36.81
C ASN A 421 20.48 21.97 -37.25
N VAL A 422 19.36 22.67 -37.41
CA VAL A 422 18.09 22.15 -37.93
C VAL A 422 18.32 21.54 -39.31
N ASN A 423 18.97 22.28 -40.20
CA ASN A 423 19.32 21.77 -41.54
C ASN A 423 20.25 20.55 -41.50
N ARG A 424 21.23 20.54 -40.57
CA ARG A 424 22.15 19.42 -40.35
C ARG A 424 21.44 18.19 -39.77
N ALA A 425 20.49 18.43 -38.90
CA ALA A 425 19.66 17.40 -38.25
C ALA A 425 18.70 16.72 -39.27
N GLY A 426 18.48 17.32 -40.44
CA GLY A 426 17.63 16.76 -41.48
C GLY A 426 16.15 17.13 -41.37
N TRP A 427 15.88 18.27 -40.69
CA TRP A 427 14.54 18.86 -40.60
C TRP A 427 14.29 19.90 -41.68
#